data_4c192ee7577b80edfbad8e6b5e841eb9
#
_entry.id   4c192ee7577b80edfbad8e6b5e841eb9
#
_cell.length_a   1.000
_cell.length_b   1.000
_cell.length_c   1.000
_cell.angle_alpha   90.00
_cell.angle_beta   90.00
_cell.angle_gamma   90.00
#
_symmetry.space_group_name_H-M   'P 1'
#
loop_
_entity.id
_entity.type
_entity.pdbx_description
1 polymer ?
#
loop_
_entity_poly.entity_id
_entity_poly.type
_entity_poly.pdbx_seq_one_letter_code
_entity_poly.pdbx_strand_id
1 'polypeptide(L)'
;LKVNAKSKILKFWTLFIPQKKEDETDDAAIPGEIAPAEEAPATEPQFEIAECCKPIPGDKVVGYRDPASGNIIVHKATCDELNRLATQFGRNIVKEEIKWSQHKAMSYLVTTELRGIDRQGILLDLAKVVSADFNINIREVNIHSHDGIFEGNVSLYVKDAESLSAVMDKMRKIKGIETIKRKLN
;
A
#
# COMPACT_ATOMS: atom_id res chain seq x y z
N LEU A 1 10.81 7.73 50.77
CA LEU A 1 12.25 7.98 50.61
C LEU A 1 12.55 8.26 49.15
N LYS A 2 12.94 9.53 48.87
CA LYS A 2 13.45 10.04 47.59
C LYS A 2 14.87 9.54 47.39
N VAL A 3 15.27 9.10 46.21
CA VAL A 3 16.65 9.27 45.77
C VAL A 3 16.66 9.69 44.30
N ASN A 4 17.17 10.88 44.15
CA ASN A 4 17.53 11.58 42.93
C ASN A 4 18.88 11.02 42.41
N ALA A 5 19.04 10.76 41.15
CA ALA A 5 20.35 10.64 40.51
C ALA A 5 20.35 11.38 39.17
N LYS A 6 20.63 12.68 39.25
CA LYS A 6 21.01 13.52 38.12
C LYS A 6 22.46 13.27 37.70
N SER A 7 22.65 13.18 36.37
CA SER A 7 23.75 13.79 35.60
C SER A 7 25.18 13.60 36.05
N LYS A 8 25.96 12.93 35.24
CA LYS A 8 27.39 13.21 34.98
C LYS A 8 27.88 12.42 33.77
N ILE A 9 27.61 12.86 32.57
CA ILE A 9 28.45 12.55 31.39
C ILE A 9 28.28 13.73 30.42
N LEU A 10 28.93 14.82 30.71
CA LEU A 10 29.15 15.95 29.81
C LEU A 10 30.40 16.66 30.28
N LYS A 11 31.58 16.18 29.84
CA LYS A 11 32.86 16.88 29.85
C LYS A 11 33.98 15.89 29.54
N PHE A 12 34.20 15.58 28.27
CA PHE A 12 35.49 14.98 27.84
C PHE A 12 35.66 14.99 26.30
N TRP A 13 35.30 16.09 25.62
CA TRP A 13 35.67 16.21 24.20
C TRP A 13 35.97 17.63 23.79
N THR A 14 36.87 18.27 24.54
CA THR A 14 37.47 19.56 24.16
C THR A 14 38.94 19.53 24.50
N LEU A 15 39.74 18.76 23.77
CA LEU A 15 41.20 18.85 23.80
C LEU A 15 41.74 17.90 22.74
N PHE A 16 41.78 18.35 21.49
CA PHE A 16 42.76 17.92 20.47
C PHE A 16 42.36 18.54 19.12
N ILE A 17 42.69 19.83 18.94
CA ILE A 17 42.79 20.46 17.62
C ILE A 17 44.24 20.88 17.50
N PRO A 18 45.02 20.27 16.60
CA PRO A 18 46.35 20.82 16.25
C PRO A 18 46.18 22.01 15.28
N GLN A 19 46.67 23.12 15.65
CA GLN A 19 46.85 24.27 14.81
C GLN A 19 47.89 23.99 13.72
N LYS A 20 47.56 24.20 12.45
CA LYS A 20 48.53 24.17 11.35
C LYS A 20 48.75 25.59 10.82
N LYS A 21 50.00 25.99 10.85
CA LYS A 21 50.57 27.24 10.36
C LYS A 21 50.33 27.44 8.85
N GLU A 22 50.07 28.68 8.51
CA GLU A 22 50.12 29.22 7.16
C GLU A 22 51.57 29.29 6.69
N ASP A 23 51.83 28.88 5.45
CA ASP A 23 52.93 29.38 4.64
C ASP A 23 52.43 29.51 3.18
N GLU A 24 52.55 30.74 2.69
CA GLU A 24 52.32 31.16 1.31
C GLU A 24 53.39 30.58 0.39
N THR A 25 53.00 30.09 -0.78
CA THR A 25 53.73 30.35 -2.05
C THR A 25 52.79 30.12 -3.23
N ASP A 26 52.77 31.17 -4.09
CA ASP A 26 52.20 31.20 -5.46
C ASP A 26 52.74 30.08 -6.35
N ASP A 27 51.91 29.45 -7.21
CA ASP A 27 52.07 29.55 -8.67
C ASP A 27 51.01 28.70 -9.45
N ALA A 28 50.51 29.35 -10.52
CA ALA A 28 50.11 28.83 -11.82
C ALA A 28 48.91 27.88 -11.95
N ALA A 29 47.87 28.43 -12.59
CA ALA A 29 46.70 27.83 -13.19
C ALA A 29 46.99 26.68 -14.18
N ILE A 30 46.22 25.57 -14.08
CA ILE A 30 45.86 24.71 -15.21
C ILE A 30 44.36 24.44 -15.13
N PRO A 31 43.56 24.67 -16.20
CA PRO A 31 42.13 24.44 -16.19
C PRO A 31 41.83 23.02 -16.66
N GLY A 32 40.91 22.37 -15.98
CA GLY A 32 40.12 21.31 -16.56
C GLY A 32 40.36 19.91 -16.00
N GLU A 33 39.75 19.64 -14.86
CA GLU A 33 39.31 18.28 -14.55
C GLU A 33 37.89 18.40 -14.00
N ILE A 34 36.94 18.00 -14.86
CA ILE A 34 35.53 17.88 -14.50
C ILE A 34 35.47 16.71 -13.49
N ALA A 35 35.35 17.04 -12.23
CA ALA A 35 35.03 16.05 -11.20
C ALA A 35 33.77 15.30 -11.63
N PRO A 36 33.75 13.95 -11.61
CA PRO A 36 32.52 13.21 -11.82
C PRO A 36 31.54 13.62 -10.70
N ALA A 37 30.34 14.01 -11.12
CA ALA A 37 29.25 14.30 -10.20
C ALA A 37 29.14 13.10 -9.24
N GLU A 38 29.31 13.32 -7.96
CA GLU A 38 28.99 12.35 -6.93
C GLU A 38 27.53 11.98 -7.12
N GLU A 39 27.29 10.76 -7.65
CA GLU A 39 25.97 10.15 -7.65
C GLU A 39 25.55 10.05 -6.18
N ALA A 40 24.53 10.85 -5.83
CA ALA A 40 23.87 10.74 -4.53
C ALA A 40 23.51 9.27 -4.30
N PRO A 41 23.67 8.72 -3.08
CA PRO A 41 23.40 7.33 -2.81
C PRO A 41 21.96 7.04 -3.25
N ALA A 42 21.80 6.13 -4.21
CA ALA A 42 20.52 5.71 -4.72
C ALA A 42 19.75 5.10 -3.55
N THR A 43 18.88 5.89 -2.93
CA THR A 43 17.94 5.43 -1.93
C THR A 43 17.11 4.35 -2.59
N GLU A 44 17.08 3.14 -2.04
CA GLU A 44 16.25 2.06 -2.60
C GLU A 44 14.82 2.57 -2.79
N PRO A 45 14.19 2.34 -3.95
CA PRO A 45 12.86 2.86 -4.23
C PRO A 45 11.88 2.30 -3.20
N GLN A 46 11.14 3.18 -2.55
CA GLN A 46 10.09 2.77 -1.63
C GLN A 46 8.87 2.32 -2.43
N PHE A 47 8.20 1.26 -1.95
CA PHE A 47 6.96 0.77 -2.53
C PHE A 47 5.76 1.39 -1.80
N GLU A 48 4.87 1.98 -2.56
CA GLU A 48 3.63 2.57 -2.05
C GLU A 48 2.42 1.87 -2.68
N ILE A 49 1.35 1.70 -1.91
CA ILE A 49 0.12 1.09 -2.41
C ILE A 49 -0.76 2.19 -3.04
N ALA A 50 -1.16 1.98 -4.30
CA ALA A 50 -2.02 2.92 -4.99
C ALA A 50 -3.41 3.05 -4.34
N GLU A 51 -3.81 4.28 -4.01
CA GLU A 51 -5.11 4.59 -3.38
C GLU A 51 -6.31 4.29 -4.29
N CYS A 52 -6.14 4.40 -5.61
CA CYS A 52 -7.21 4.20 -6.60
C CYS A 52 -7.71 2.76 -6.69
N CYS A 53 -6.87 1.75 -6.40
CA CYS A 53 -7.22 0.34 -6.57
C CYS A 53 -6.88 -0.54 -5.38
N LYS A 54 -6.10 -0.04 -4.42
CA LYS A 54 -5.75 -0.71 -3.15
C LYS A 54 -5.49 -2.22 -3.32
N PRO A 55 -4.41 -2.60 -4.03
CA PRO A 55 -4.08 -4.01 -4.21
C PRO A 55 -3.83 -4.69 -2.86
N ILE A 56 -4.12 -5.98 -2.79
CA ILE A 56 -3.85 -6.82 -1.63
C ILE A 56 -2.96 -7.99 -2.05
N PRO A 57 -2.28 -8.67 -1.12
CA PRO A 57 -1.45 -9.83 -1.43
C PRO A 57 -2.22 -10.87 -2.25
N GLY A 58 -1.58 -11.40 -3.30
CA GLY A 58 -2.19 -12.31 -4.25
C GLY A 58 -2.89 -11.65 -5.45
N ASP A 59 -3.12 -10.33 -5.43
CA ASP A 59 -3.55 -9.62 -6.64
C ASP A 59 -2.40 -9.59 -7.68
N LYS A 60 -2.75 -9.63 -8.96
CA LYS A 60 -1.80 -9.33 -10.03
C LYS A 60 -1.52 -7.83 -10.04
N VAL A 61 -0.27 -7.47 -9.81
CA VAL A 61 0.15 -6.08 -9.65
C VAL A 61 1.19 -5.65 -10.67
N VAL A 62 1.27 -4.35 -10.90
CA VAL A 62 2.23 -3.68 -11.76
C VAL A 62 2.67 -2.41 -11.03
N GLY A 63 3.97 -2.14 -11.02
CA GLY A 63 4.54 -0.92 -10.46
C GLY A 63 4.52 0.22 -11.47
N TYR A 64 4.28 1.42 -10.98
CA TYR A 64 4.52 2.66 -11.70
C TYR A 64 5.57 3.47 -10.94
N ARG A 65 6.71 3.77 -11.59
CA ARG A 65 7.74 4.63 -11.01
C ARG A 65 7.32 6.08 -11.15
N ASP A 66 7.04 6.73 -10.04
CA ASP A 66 6.73 8.15 -10.02
C ASP A 66 8.00 8.98 -10.36
N PRO A 67 7.98 9.77 -11.43
CA PRO A 67 9.14 10.58 -11.83
C PRO A 67 9.52 11.65 -10.80
N ALA A 68 8.58 12.08 -9.97
CA ALA A 68 8.82 13.16 -9.01
C ALA A 68 9.48 12.64 -7.72
N SER A 69 9.02 11.52 -7.20
CA SER A 69 9.52 10.94 -5.94
C SER A 69 10.54 9.82 -6.15
N GLY A 70 10.56 9.17 -7.33
CA GLY A 70 11.34 7.98 -7.61
C GLY A 70 10.76 6.70 -6.99
N ASN A 71 9.68 6.81 -6.21
CA ASN A 71 8.99 5.68 -5.57
C ASN A 71 8.24 4.83 -6.58
N ILE A 72 8.00 3.57 -6.23
CA ILE A 72 7.23 2.64 -7.05
C ILE A 72 5.83 2.52 -6.44
N ILE A 73 4.83 3.07 -7.13
CA ILE A 73 3.43 2.97 -6.77
C ILE A 73 2.87 1.68 -7.35
N VAL A 74 2.37 0.81 -6.48
CA VAL A 74 1.88 -0.52 -6.82
C VAL A 74 0.40 -0.46 -7.14
N HIS A 75 0.04 -0.76 -8.39
CA HIS A 75 -1.33 -0.84 -8.86
C HIS A 75 -1.74 -2.28 -9.16
N LYS A 76 -3.05 -2.55 -9.16
CA LYS A 76 -3.58 -3.77 -9.79
C LYS A 76 -3.37 -3.72 -11.30
N ALA A 77 -3.06 -4.86 -11.91
CA ALA A 77 -2.89 -4.97 -13.35
C ALA A 77 -4.15 -4.56 -14.16
N THR A 78 -5.33 -4.59 -13.51
CA THR A 78 -6.63 -4.21 -14.11
C THR A 78 -7.08 -2.79 -13.72
N CYS A 79 -6.19 -1.97 -13.18
CA CYS A 79 -6.53 -0.62 -12.74
C CYS A 79 -6.62 0.35 -13.94
N ASP A 80 -7.73 1.08 -14.05
CA ASP A 80 -7.94 2.05 -15.13
C ASP A 80 -6.95 3.20 -15.07
N GLU A 81 -6.60 3.66 -13.85
CA GLU A 81 -5.59 4.70 -13.67
C GLU A 81 -4.20 4.22 -14.11
N LEU A 82 -3.82 2.97 -13.83
CA LEU A 82 -2.59 2.38 -14.35
C LEU A 82 -2.59 2.35 -15.89
N ASN A 83 -3.71 1.98 -16.52
CA ASN A 83 -3.83 1.95 -17.97
C ASN A 83 -3.64 3.34 -18.57
N ARG A 84 -4.19 4.38 -17.92
CA ARG A 84 -4.00 5.77 -18.31
C ARG A 84 -2.52 6.18 -18.20
N LEU A 85 -1.88 5.89 -17.06
CA LEU A 85 -0.47 6.17 -16.83
C LEU A 85 0.43 5.42 -17.81
N ALA A 86 0.12 4.16 -18.12
CA ALA A 86 0.87 3.36 -19.08
C ALA A 86 0.80 3.93 -20.50
N THR A 87 -0.34 4.51 -20.89
CA THR A 87 -0.51 5.15 -22.18
C THR A 87 0.30 6.45 -22.29
N GLN A 88 0.37 7.23 -21.21
CA GLN A 88 1.07 8.52 -21.19
C GLN A 88 2.57 8.37 -20.89
N PHE A 89 2.93 7.47 -19.98
CA PHE A 89 4.26 7.33 -19.41
C PHE A 89 4.75 5.87 -19.39
N GLY A 90 4.59 5.14 -20.48
CA GLY A 90 4.88 3.71 -20.55
C GLY A 90 6.29 3.29 -20.13
N ARG A 91 7.28 4.22 -20.21
CA ARG A 91 8.66 3.97 -19.75
C ARG A 91 8.78 3.83 -18.23
N ASN A 92 7.80 4.33 -17.49
CA ASN A 92 7.80 4.33 -16.04
C ASN A 92 7.10 3.07 -15.47
N ILE A 93 6.61 2.19 -16.33
CA ILE A 93 5.98 0.94 -15.90
C ILE A 93 7.05 -0.07 -15.50
N VAL A 94 6.97 -0.53 -14.25
CA VAL A 94 7.87 -1.52 -13.65
C VAL A 94 7.15 -2.86 -13.59
N LYS A 95 7.67 -3.85 -14.30
CA LYS A 95 7.09 -5.22 -14.35
C LYS A 95 7.81 -6.19 -13.41
N GLU A 96 8.68 -5.69 -12.55
CA GLU A 96 9.40 -6.51 -11.59
C GLU A 96 8.45 -7.15 -10.59
N GLU A 97 8.83 -8.33 -10.10
CA GLU A 97 8.07 -9.05 -9.09
C GLU A 97 8.06 -8.28 -7.76
N ILE A 98 6.89 -7.77 -7.38
CA ILE A 98 6.73 -6.98 -6.16
C ILE A 98 6.58 -7.93 -4.98
N LYS A 99 7.56 -7.93 -4.09
CA LYS A 99 7.56 -8.78 -2.90
C LYS A 99 6.65 -8.19 -1.81
N TRP A 100 5.49 -8.78 -1.60
CA TRP A 100 4.54 -8.40 -0.54
C TRP A 100 5.05 -8.65 0.90
N SER A 101 6.17 -9.34 1.06
CA SER A 101 6.75 -9.70 2.37
C SER A 101 7.12 -8.50 3.25
N GLN A 102 7.26 -7.32 2.68
CA GLN A 102 7.60 -6.11 3.42
C GLN A 102 6.37 -5.41 4.04
N HIS A 103 5.16 -5.72 3.57
CA HIS A 103 3.92 -5.14 4.07
C HIS A 103 3.18 -6.17 4.94
N LYS A 104 3.61 -6.33 6.18
CA LYS A 104 2.97 -7.21 7.18
C LYS A 104 1.70 -6.58 7.78
N ALA A 105 0.78 -6.09 6.97
CA ALA A 105 -0.55 -5.83 7.49
C ALA A 105 -1.23 -7.19 7.78
N MET A 106 -1.75 -7.35 8.99
CA MET A 106 -2.43 -8.61 9.38
C MET A 106 -3.74 -8.81 8.63
N SER A 107 -4.31 -7.75 8.06
CA SER A 107 -5.55 -7.78 7.28
C SER A 107 -5.69 -6.51 6.41
N TYR A 108 -6.40 -6.65 5.30
CA TYR A 108 -6.67 -5.60 4.33
C TYR A 108 -8.15 -5.33 4.24
N LEU A 109 -8.52 -4.06 4.27
CA LEU A 109 -9.91 -3.64 4.09
C LEU A 109 -10.28 -3.68 2.61
N VAL A 110 -11.32 -4.48 2.29
CA VAL A 110 -11.87 -4.59 0.94
C VAL A 110 -13.38 -4.37 1.00
N THR A 111 -13.90 -3.57 0.07
CA THR A 111 -15.34 -3.37 -0.10
C THR A 111 -15.83 -4.20 -1.27
N THR A 112 -16.93 -4.91 -1.06
CA THR A 112 -17.65 -5.66 -2.11
C THR A 112 -19.00 -5.02 -2.36
N GLU A 113 -19.40 -4.93 -3.62
CA GLU A 113 -20.74 -4.55 -4.04
C GLU A 113 -21.59 -5.80 -4.23
N LEU A 114 -22.82 -5.74 -3.73
CA LEU A 114 -23.78 -6.81 -3.85
C LEU A 114 -25.09 -6.28 -4.46
N ARG A 115 -25.73 -7.12 -5.25
CA ARG A 115 -27.07 -6.90 -5.75
C ARG A 115 -27.83 -8.22 -5.78
N GLY A 116 -29.13 -8.16 -5.52
CA GLY A 116 -29.96 -9.36 -5.57
C GLY A 116 -31.41 -9.09 -5.23
N ILE A 117 -32.17 -10.18 -5.10
CA ILE A 117 -33.58 -10.15 -4.70
C ILE A 117 -33.67 -10.02 -3.18
N ASP A 118 -34.41 -9.00 -2.72
CA ASP A 118 -34.64 -8.80 -1.29
C ASP A 118 -35.54 -9.90 -0.73
N ARG A 119 -35.13 -10.41 0.41
CA ARG A 119 -35.89 -11.39 1.19
C ARG A 119 -35.55 -11.33 2.67
N GLN A 120 -36.47 -11.79 3.46
CA GLN A 120 -36.25 -11.97 4.91
C GLN A 120 -35.01 -12.86 5.15
N GLY A 121 -34.13 -12.44 6.05
CA GLY A 121 -32.94 -13.18 6.48
C GLY A 121 -31.72 -13.05 5.59
N ILE A 122 -31.73 -12.26 4.52
CA ILE A 122 -30.57 -12.10 3.61
C ILE A 122 -29.33 -11.61 4.36
N LEU A 123 -29.47 -10.64 5.26
CA LEU A 123 -28.37 -10.11 6.07
C LEU A 123 -27.83 -11.15 7.07
N LEU A 124 -28.72 -11.97 7.64
CA LEU A 124 -28.30 -13.04 8.55
C LEU A 124 -27.46 -14.08 7.81
N ASP A 125 -27.89 -14.49 6.61
CA ASP A 125 -27.15 -15.44 5.80
C ASP A 125 -25.78 -14.87 5.37
N LEU A 126 -25.71 -13.58 5.00
CA LEU A 126 -24.45 -12.88 4.71
C LEU A 126 -23.51 -12.89 5.92
N ALA A 127 -24.01 -12.46 7.08
CA ALA A 127 -23.20 -12.41 8.29
C ALA A 127 -22.72 -13.80 8.72
N LYS A 128 -23.56 -14.83 8.56
CA LYS A 128 -23.21 -16.22 8.86
C LYS A 128 -22.07 -16.70 7.98
N VAL A 129 -22.17 -16.51 6.66
CA VAL A 129 -21.09 -16.88 5.73
C VAL A 129 -19.81 -16.16 6.05
N VAL A 130 -19.83 -14.84 6.20
CA VAL A 130 -18.62 -14.05 6.38
C VAL A 130 -17.97 -14.30 7.74
N SER A 131 -18.75 -14.23 8.81
CA SER A 131 -18.20 -14.26 10.16
C SER A 131 -18.12 -15.67 10.76
N ALA A 132 -19.12 -16.55 10.53
CA ALA A 132 -19.12 -17.88 11.10
C ALA A 132 -18.32 -18.88 10.25
N ASP A 133 -18.52 -18.90 8.92
CA ASP A 133 -17.86 -19.90 8.05
C ASP A 133 -16.39 -19.51 7.75
N PHE A 134 -16.11 -18.23 7.53
CA PHE A 134 -14.77 -17.74 7.14
C PHE A 134 -13.99 -17.03 8.25
N ASN A 135 -14.61 -16.79 9.40
CA ASN A 135 -14.00 -16.02 10.51
C ASN A 135 -13.43 -14.66 10.05
N ILE A 136 -14.13 -14.02 9.12
CA ILE A 136 -13.78 -12.71 8.57
C ILE A 136 -14.55 -11.64 9.33
N ASN A 137 -13.83 -10.59 9.76
CA ASN A 137 -14.47 -9.45 10.42
C ASN A 137 -15.10 -8.51 9.38
N ILE A 138 -16.37 -8.17 9.62
CA ILE A 138 -17.14 -7.20 8.85
C ILE A 138 -16.92 -5.82 9.49
N ARG A 139 -16.44 -4.85 8.72
CA ARG A 139 -16.33 -3.47 9.17
C ARG A 139 -17.63 -2.71 9.03
N GLU A 140 -18.29 -2.87 7.88
CA GLU A 140 -19.44 -2.07 7.50
C GLU A 140 -20.34 -2.84 6.56
N VAL A 141 -21.65 -2.66 6.71
CA VAL A 141 -22.67 -3.18 5.82
C VAL A 141 -23.66 -2.05 5.51
N ASN A 142 -23.74 -1.66 4.23
CA ASN A 142 -24.73 -0.72 3.72
C ASN A 142 -25.57 -1.44 2.70
N ILE A 143 -26.84 -1.66 3.00
CA ILE A 143 -27.79 -2.31 2.09
C ILE A 143 -29.04 -1.46 2.01
N HIS A 144 -29.48 -1.21 0.79
CA HIS A 144 -30.72 -0.50 0.46
C HIS A 144 -31.62 -1.45 -0.32
N SER A 145 -32.90 -1.51 0.06
CA SER A 145 -33.90 -2.30 -0.65
C SER A 145 -34.94 -1.40 -1.27
N HIS A 146 -35.25 -1.63 -2.53
CA HIS A 146 -36.30 -0.95 -3.30
C HIS A 146 -36.93 -1.91 -4.30
N ASP A 147 -38.27 -1.95 -4.35
CA ASP A 147 -39.03 -2.78 -5.29
C ASP A 147 -38.65 -4.26 -5.31
N GLY A 148 -38.34 -4.84 -4.14
CA GLY A 148 -37.96 -6.26 -4.02
C GLY A 148 -36.55 -6.60 -4.46
N ILE A 149 -35.74 -5.58 -4.79
CA ILE A 149 -34.32 -5.71 -5.10
C ILE A 149 -33.51 -5.04 -3.98
N PHE A 150 -32.44 -5.65 -3.57
CA PHE A 150 -31.46 -5.00 -2.72
C PHE A 150 -30.18 -4.70 -3.49
N GLU A 151 -29.56 -3.59 -3.14
CA GLU A 151 -28.21 -3.21 -3.56
C GLU A 151 -27.43 -2.74 -2.34
N GLY A 152 -26.13 -3.01 -2.31
CA GLY A 152 -25.35 -2.57 -1.17
C GLY A 152 -23.86 -2.88 -1.25
N ASN A 153 -23.17 -2.45 -0.20
CA ASN A 153 -21.75 -2.64 -0.03
C ASN A 153 -21.47 -3.34 1.31
N VAL A 154 -20.50 -4.27 1.28
CA VAL A 154 -19.98 -4.91 2.48
C VAL A 154 -18.47 -4.74 2.51
N SER A 155 -17.98 -4.13 3.57
CA SER A 155 -16.53 -3.91 3.79
C SER A 155 -16.00 -4.95 4.76
N LEU A 156 -14.99 -5.70 4.32
CA LEU A 156 -14.43 -6.88 4.97
C LEU A 156 -12.94 -6.74 5.24
N TYR A 157 -12.46 -7.32 6.34
CA TYR A 157 -11.03 -7.45 6.60
C TYR A 157 -10.53 -8.82 6.15
N VAL A 158 -9.80 -8.87 5.03
CA VAL A 158 -9.27 -10.10 4.44
C VAL A 158 -7.74 -10.16 4.52
N LYS A 159 -7.16 -11.35 4.50
CA LYS A 159 -5.70 -11.55 4.56
C LYS A 159 -5.07 -11.36 3.17
N ASP A 160 -5.75 -11.87 2.13
CA ASP A 160 -5.24 -11.94 0.77
C ASP A 160 -6.40 -12.07 -0.26
N ALA A 161 -6.04 -12.06 -1.54
CA ALA A 161 -6.98 -12.17 -2.65
C ALA A 161 -7.65 -13.56 -2.73
N GLU A 162 -6.98 -14.62 -2.28
CA GLU A 162 -7.53 -15.97 -2.25
C GLU A 162 -8.66 -16.06 -1.22
N SER A 163 -8.42 -15.60 0.00
CA SER A 163 -9.45 -15.52 1.05
C SER A 163 -10.65 -14.68 0.61
N LEU A 164 -10.40 -13.55 -0.08
CA LEU A 164 -11.47 -12.72 -0.64
C LEU A 164 -12.28 -13.48 -1.68
N SER A 165 -11.60 -14.15 -2.63
CA SER A 165 -12.28 -14.93 -3.67
C SER A 165 -13.15 -16.03 -3.06
N ALA A 166 -12.61 -16.78 -2.11
CA ALA A 166 -13.31 -17.87 -1.44
C ALA A 166 -14.60 -17.40 -0.72
N VAL A 167 -14.52 -16.30 0.02
CA VAL A 167 -15.71 -15.75 0.69
C VAL A 167 -16.72 -15.21 -0.31
N MET A 168 -16.29 -14.51 -1.38
CA MET A 168 -17.19 -14.01 -2.42
C MET A 168 -17.90 -15.16 -3.15
N ASP A 169 -17.21 -16.26 -3.44
CA ASP A 169 -17.79 -17.43 -4.09
C ASP A 169 -18.83 -18.14 -3.20
N LYS A 170 -18.61 -18.13 -1.90
CA LYS A 170 -19.61 -18.66 -0.96
C LYS A 170 -20.81 -17.72 -0.84
N MET A 171 -20.59 -16.41 -0.80
CA MET A 171 -21.66 -15.41 -0.78
C MET A 171 -22.54 -15.49 -2.02
N ARG A 172 -21.97 -15.74 -3.22
CA ARG A 172 -22.74 -15.94 -4.46
C ARG A 172 -23.73 -17.10 -4.40
N LYS A 173 -23.48 -18.10 -3.53
CA LYS A 173 -24.36 -19.25 -3.35
C LYS A 173 -25.53 -18.97 -2.43
N ILE A 174 -25.55 -17.81 -1.76
CA ILE A 174 -26.68 -17.42 -0.92
C ILE A 174 -27.88 -17.13 -1.82
N LYS A 175 -29.00 -17.78 -1.52
CA LYS A 175 -30.25 -17.56 -2.27
C LYS A 175 -30.65 -16.10 -2.21
N GLY A 176 -30.87 -15.48 -3.36
CA GLY A 176 -31.24 -14.07 -3.50
C GLY A 176 -30.06 -13.16 -3.90
N ILE A 177 -28.82 -13.59 -3.79
CA ILE A 177 -27.68 -12.83 -4.34
C ILE A 177 -27.54 -13.14 -5.83
N GLU A 178 -27.58 -12.12 -6.66
CA GLU A 178 -27.41 -12.24 -8.13
C GLU A 178 -25.99 -11.85 -8.54
N THR A 179 -25.48 -10.77 -8.01
CA THR A 179 -24.14 -10.28 -8.35
C THR A 179 -23.36 -9.90 -7.11
N ILE A 180 -22.07 -10.19 -7.15
CA ILE A 180 -21.09 -9.71 -6.19
C ILE A 180 -19.79 -9.36 -6.90
N LYS A 181 -19.26 -8.17 -6.64
CA LYS A 181 -18.03 -7.66 -7.24
C LYS A 181 -17.19 -6.98 -6.17
N ARG A 182 -15.87 -7.02 -6.31
CA ARG A 182 -14.99 -6.16 -5.52
C ARG A 182 -15.12 -4.73 -6.05
N LYS A 183 -15.45 -3.81 -5.16
CA LYS A 183 -15.47 -2.38 -5.49
C LYS A 183 -14.05 -1.89 -5.66
N LEU A 184 -13.76 -1.28 -6.79
CA LEU A 184 -12.57 -0.46 -6.99
C LEU A 184 -12.93 0.95 -6.52
N ASN A 185 -12.06 1.60 -5.79
CA ASN A 185 -12.29 2.97 -5.33
C ASN A 185 -12.09 3.94 -6.46
#